data_71b15cd5f7f23447f26be1a743ab52ac
#
_entry.id   71b15cd5f7f23447f26be1a743ab52ac
#
_cell.length_a   1.000
_cell.length_b   1.000
_cell.length_c   1.000
_cell.angle_alpha   90.00
_cell.angle_beta   90.00
_cell.angle_gamma   90.00
#
_symmetry.space_group_name_H-M   'P 1'
#
loop_
_entity.id
_entity.type
_entity.pdbx_description
1 polymer ?
#
loop_
_entity_poly.entity_id
_entity_poly.type
_entity_poly.pdbx_seq_one_letter_code
_entity_poly.pdbx_strand_id
1 'polypeptide(L)'
;MARKRTYLATLAVVAALGLTAFLWGRQADAESHVLKGSKEVVWKDFLGVNAQFLWFSPERYQKQIDRLKALGLEWVRLDLHWDQLETAQNQYKLATLDELVGKLQQNQIKSVFYLVGSARFISSAPPLSMYPDQYPPKDPNVFANRMALLSQRYPSVEAWQVWNEPNLLGFWRPAADPAGYANLLTVTTNALRAVNPSKPVVAAGMAFFSEMPSGQTMFDALGALGVASLNTVMSYHPYTQLPEGNDPANLDFIAKTTQLNQALRHGGVNTLWSTEWGWSTYKGPKDAQDIITLQAQADYVVRRLALMSAMDFDKIFLFTLSDLDQRASVRDRSYGLLDIDTNPKPVYTALKNFLDVSGPTLTPGDPPVADQLPDGLFSIGWTRADGRKLWFFWSAQGGNAHLPGLASATLYDPLRGTQTPVSGTSGLTVPVKSNLQILLWD
;
A
#
# COMPACT_ATOMS: atom_id res chain seq x y z
N MET A 1 -70.33 -33.37 7.19
CA MET A 1 -69.55 -34.22 6.27
C MET A 1 -69.25 -33.45 5.00
N ALA A 2 -68.07 -33.12 4.67
CA ALA A 2 -67.47 -32.63 3.43
C ALA A 2 -66.51 -31.45 3.72
N ARG A 3 -65.23 -31.78 3.80
CA ARG A 3 -64.08 -30.88 3.51
C ARG A 3 -62.79 -31.63 3.81
N LYS A 4 -62.38 -32.48 2.89
CA LYS A 4 -60.99 -33.01 2.78
C LYS A 4 -60.79 -33.45 1.35
N ARG A 5 -60.38 -32.55 0.45
CA ARG A 5 -59.78 -32.85 -0.86
C ARG A 5 -59.48 -31.52 -1.54
N THR A 6 -58.37 -30.85 -1.20
CA THR A 6 -57.80 -29.82 -2.08
C THR A 6 -56.42 -29.34 -1.54
N TYR A 7 -55.53 -30.26 -1.14
CA TYR A 7 -54.16 -29.87 -0.75
C TYR A 7 -53.04 -30.77 -1.31
N LEU A 8 -53.31 -31.52 -2.36
CA LEU A 8 -52.31 -32.42 -2.94
C LEU A 8 -51.88 -32.06 -4.36
N ALA A 9 -52.44 -31.01 -4.98
CA ALA A 9 -52.06 -30.61 -6.33
C ALA A 9 -51.10 -29.42 -6.43
N THR A 10 -50.80 -28.73 -5.30
CA THR A 10 -49.97 -27.51 -5.28
C THR A 10 -48.52 -27.76 -4.89
N LEU A 11 -48.20 -28.95 -4.41
CA LEU A 11 -46.82 -29.29 -4.00
C LEU A 11 -45.94 -29.90 -5.14
N ALA A 12 -46.56 -30.37 -6.22
CA ALA A 12 -45.81 -30.98 -7.33
C ALA A 12 -45.29 -29.97 -8.37
N VAL A 13 -45.84 -28.76 -8.43
CA VAL A 13 -45.43 -27.71 -9.38
C VAL A 13 -44.29 -26.86 -8.84
N VAL A 14 -44.18 -26.71 -7.51
CA VAL A 14 -43.09 -25.95 -6.90
C VAL A 14 -41.78 -26.75 -6.85
N ALA A 15 -41.84 -28.08 -6.80
CA ALA A 15 -40.65 -28.95 -6.86
C ALA A 15 -40.03 -29.06 -8.27
N ALA A 16 -40.82 -28.90 -9.34
CA ALA A 16 -40.31 -28.95 -10.70
C ALA A 16 -39.67 -27.62 -11.17
N LEU A 17 -40.07 -26.49 -10.61
CA LEU A 17 -39.47 -25.18 -10.89
C LEU A 17 -38.18 -24.92 -10.05
N GLY A 18 -38.06 -25.62 -8.91
CA GLY A 18 -36.87 -25.53 -8.08
C GLY A 18 -35.67 -26.35 -8.61
N LEU A 19 -35.91 -27.43 -9.36
CA LEU A 19 -34.83 -28.26 -9.94
C LEU A 19 -34.30 -27.75 -11.28
N THR A 20 -35.05 -26.94 -12.03
CA THR A 20 -34.58 -26.32 -13.27
C THR A 20 -33.81 -25.02 -13.03
N ALA A 21 -33.98 -24.36 -11.89
CA ALA A 21 -33.18 -23.20 -11.51
C ALA A 21 -31.80 -23.58 -10.94
N PHE A 22 -31.58 -24.84 -10.54
CA PHE A 22 -30.32 -25.31 -9.96
C PHE A 22 -29.33 -25.86 -10.99
N LEU A 23 -29.72 -25.94 -12.27
CA LEU A 23 -28.83 -26.40 -13.35
C LEU A 23 -28.40 -25.30 -14.33
N TRP A 24 -28.76 -24.04 -14.05
CA TRP A 24 -28.29 -22.86 -14.77
C TRP A 24 -27.56 -21.89 -13.84
N GLY A 25 -26.78 -22.42 -12.89
CA GLY A 25 -25.60 -21.73 -12.41
C GLY A 25 -24.60 -21.74 -13.55
N ARG A 26 -24.76 -20.90 -14.57
CA ARG A 26 -23.63 -20.48 -15.38
C ARG A 26 -22.60 -19.98 -14.39
N GLN A 27 -21.52 -20.75 -14.23
CA GLN A 27 -20.23 -20.18 -13.84
C GLN A 27 -20.10 -18.96 -14.76
N ALA A 28 -20.27 -17.76 -14.25
CA ALA A 28 -19.93 -16.56 -14.98
C ALA A 28 -18.46 -16.78 -15.33
N ASP A 29 -18.15 -16.92 -16.62
CA ASP A 29 -16.79 -16.96 -17.09
C ASP A 29 -16.09 -15.78 -16.42
N ALA A 30 -15.08 -16.04 -15.59
CA ALA A 30 -14.42 -14.99 -14.84
C ALA A 30 -13.64 -14.17 -15.86
N GLU A 31 -14.15 -12.99 -16.18
CA GLU A 31 -13.55 -12.07 -17.16
C GLU A 31 -12.08 -11.82 -16.83
N SER A 32 -11.26 -11.73 -17.88
CA SER A 32 -9.86 -11.34 -17.74
C SER A 32 -9.75 -9.88 -17.26
N HIS A 33 -8.87 -9.63 -16.30
CA HIS A 33 -8.63 -8.31 -15.72
C HIS A 33 -7.40 -7.67 -16.37
N VAL A 34 -7.62 -6.90 -17.44
CA VAL A 34 -6.56 -6.18 -18.13
C VAL A 34 -6.42 -4.79 -17.49
N LEU A 35 -5.27 -4.54 -16.86
CA LEU A 35 -4.91 -3.23 -16.36
C LEU A 35 -3.86 -2.60 -17.27
N LYS A 36 -3.99 -1.29 -17.51
CA LYS A 36 -3.05 -0.54 -18.33
C LYS A 36 -2.45 0.59 -17.51
N GLY A 37 -1.12 0.64 -17.43
CA GLY A 37 -0.43 1.76 -16.82
C GLY A 37 -0.78 3.08 -17.50
N SER A 38 -0.98 4.12 -16.71
CA SER A 38 -1.30 5.47 -17.22
C SER A 38 -0.07 6.36 -17.39
N LYS A 39 1.05 5.99 -16.75
CA LYS A 39 2.29 6.78 -16.71
C LYS A 39 3.51 5.88 -16.56
N GLU A 40 4.68 6.45 -16.82
CA GLU A 40 5.97 5.82 -16.58
C GLU A 40 6.18 5.53 -15.10
N VAL A 41 6.79 4.39 -14.79
CA VAL A 41 7.20 3.97 -13.44
C VAL A 41 8.74 3.91 -13.40
N VAL A 42 9.35 4.81 -12.63
CA VAL A 42 10.78 4.76 -12.29
C VAL A 42 10.86 4.20 -10.86
N TRP A 43 11.26 2.93 -10.71
CA TRP A 43 11.13 2.22 -9.43
C TRP A 43 11.76 2.94 -8.25
N LYS A 44 12.96 3.48 -8.39
CA LYS A 44 13.66 4.21 -7.33
C LYS A 44 12.95 5.47 -6.85
N ASP A 45 12.06 6.05 -7.68
CA ASP A 45 11.26 7.24 -7.34
C ASP A 45 9.81 6.89 -7.01
N PHE A 46 9.29 5.78 -7.53
CA PHE A 46 7.92 5.32 -7.33
C PHE A 46 7.74 4.49 -6.05
N LEU A 47 8.68 3.55 -5.77
CA LEU A 47 8.59 2.64 -4.62
C LEU A 47 9.50 3.09 -3.49
N GLY A 48 8.91 3.40 -2.34
CA GLY A 48 9.58 3.55 -1.08
C GLY A 48 9.21 2.45 -0.09
N VAL A 49 9.83 2.46 1.08
CA VAL A 49 9.58 1.50 2.15
C VAL A 49 9.45 2.25 3.48
N ASN A 50 8.48 1.86 4.31
CA ASN A 50 8.41 2.32 5.70
C ASN A 50 9.57 1.73 6.50
N ALA A 51 10.20 2.51 7.36
CA ALA A 51 11.33 2.07 8.15
C ALA A 51 11.32 2.70 9.53
N GLN A 52 11.30 1.87 10.57
CA GLN A 52 11.31 2.31 11.97
C GLN A 52 12.75 2.36 12.49
N PHE A 53 13.65 3.11 11.84
CA PHE A 53 15.08 3.14 12.16
C PHE A 53 15.36 3.57 13.61
N LEU A 54 14.54 4.46 14.19
CA LEU A 54 14.68 4.90 15.58
C LEU A 54 14.43 3.78 16.62
N TRP A 55 13.94 2.61 16.18
CA TRP A 55 13.78 1.42 17.04
C TRP A 55 15.06 0.60 17.14
N PHE A 56 16.08 0.89 16.33
CA PHE A 56 17.27 0.08 16.19
C PHE A 56 18.55 0.87 16.50
N SER A 57 19.62 0.15 16.81
CA SER A 57 20.95 0.77 16.95
C SER A 57 21.47 1.27 15.59
N PRO A 58 22.41 2.26 15.57
CA PRO A 58 23.01 2.77 14.36
C PRO A 58 23.60 1.69 13.45
N GLU A 59 24.24 0.66 14.02
CA GLU A 59 24.83 -0.47 13.25
C GLU A 59 23.74 -1.30 12.59
N ARG A 60 22.59 -1.49 13.27
CA ARG A 60 21.49 -2.29 12.75
C ARG A 60 20.72 -1.54 11.65
N TYR A 61 20.37 -0.28 11.86
CA TYR A 61 19.70 0.45 10.79
C TYR A 61 20.63 0.76 9.60
N GLN A 62 21.95 0.84 9.78
CA GLN A 62 22.87 0.91 8.63
C GLN A 62 22.77 -0.34 7.75
N LYS A 63 22.74 -1.54 8.33
CA LYS A 63 22.50 -2.78 7.58
C LYS A 63 21.15 -2.77 6.84
N GLN A 64 20.11 -2.22 7.45
CA GLN A 64 18.82 -2.07 6.80
C GLN A 64 18.89 -1.10 5.60
N ILE A 65 19.61 0.01 5.74
CA ILE A 65 19.89 0.95 4.64
C ILE A 65 20.65 0.25 3.50
N ASP A 66 21.67 -0.54 3.83
CA ASP A 66 22.44 -1.29 2.82
C ASP A 66 21.55 -2.29 2.07
N ARG A 67 20.62 -2.96 2.76
CA ARG A 67 19.63 -3.85 2.15
C ARG A 67 18.66 -3.09 1.25
N LEU A 68 18.19 -1.90 1.65
CA LEU A 68 17.34 -1.07 0.82
C LEU A 68 18.05 -0.64 -0.48
N LYS A 69 19.31 -0.19 -0.36
CA LYS A 69 20.14 0.17 -1.52
C LYS A 69 20.40 -1.01 -2.46
N ALA A 70 20.56 -2.22 -1.91
CA ALA A 70 20.72 -3.43 -2.72
C ALA A 70 19.46 -3.82 -3.53
N LEU A 71 18.27 -3.28 -3.18
CA LEU A 71 17.06 -3.33 -3.99
C LEU A 71 17.01 -2.25 -5.08
N GLY A 72 17.98 -1.31 -5.10
CA GLY A 72 17.93 -0.13 -5.97
C GLY A 72 16.92 0.92 -5.55
N LEU A 73 16.45 0.91 -4.29
CA LEU A 73 15.47 1.83 -3.75
C LEU A 73 16.14 2.95 -2.94
N GLU A 74 15.54 4.14 -2.98
CA GLU A 74 16.13 5.36 -2.38
C GLU A 74 15.20 6.06 -1.38
N TRP A 75 13.93 5.64 -1.26
CA TRP A 75 12.93 6.32 -0.42
C TRP A 75 12.56 5.53 0.82
N VAL A 76 12.53 6.24 1.96
CA VAL A 76 11.99 5.72 3.21
C VAL A 76 10.94 6.66 3.79
N ARG A 77 9.95 6.10 4.49
CA ARG A 77 9.00 6.84 5.31
C ARG A 77 9.19 6.44 6.76
N LEU A 78 9.28 7.45 7.66
CA LEU A 78 9.61 7.26 9.08
C LEU A 78 8.61 7.96 9.98
N ASP A 79 8.26 7.29 11.09
CA ASP A 79 7.47 7.80 12.19
C ASP A 79 8.31 8.62 13.17
N LEU A 80 7.77 9.79 13.54
CA LEU A 80 8.27 10.59 14.63
C LEU A 80 7.15 10.74 15.66
N HIS A 81 7.32 10.17 16.84
CA HIS A 81 6.38 10.27 17.95
C HIS A 81 6.68 11.55 18.75
N TRP A 82 5.76 12.51 18.71
CA TRP A 82 5.99 13.82 19.34
C TRP A 82 6.23 13.72 20.85
N ASP A 83 5.47 12.88 21.55
CA ASP A 83 5.62 12.64 22.99
C ASP A 83 7.01 12.13 23.39
N GLN A 84 7.70 11.43 22.46
CA GLN A 84 9.06 10.91 22.67
C GLN A 84 10.13 11.96 22.32
N LEU A 85 9.88 12.80 21.33
CA LEU A 85 10.81 13.85 20.91
C LEU A 85 10.80 15.07 21.83
N GLU A 86 9.66 15.39 22.46
CA GLU A 86 9.48 16.52 23.35
C GLU A 86 8.75 16.08 24.63
N THR A 87 9.50 15.65 25.63
CA THR A 87 8.95 15.10 26.88
C THR A 87 8.41 16.16 27.84
N ALA A 88 8.88 17.41 27.72
CA ALA A 88 8.33 18.60 28.37
C ALA A 88 8.45 19.77 27.39
N GLN A 89 7.64 20.79 27.57
CA GLN A 89 7.58 21.94 26.65
C GLN A 89 8.96 22.54 26.39
N ASN A 90 9.36 22.59 25.12
CA ASN A 90 10.66 23.06 24.63
C ASN A 90 11.88 22.24 25.11
N GLN A 91 11.67 21.00 25.61
CA GLN A 91 12.74 20.08 25.98
C GLN A 91 12.81 18.93 24.97
N TYR A 92 13.67 19.11 23.98
CA TYR A 92 13.78 18.18 22.84
C TYR A 92 14.85 17.12 23.04
N LYS A 93 14.55 15.89 22.59
CA LYS A 93 15.46 14.74 22.51
C LYS A 93 15.74 14.42 21.05
N LEU A 94 16.60 15.19 20.40
CA LEU A 94 16.83 15.08 18.96
C LEU A 94 18.16 14.41 18.57
N ALA A 95 19.04 14.09 19.52
CA ALA A 95 20.39 13.59 19.22
C ALA A 95 20.37 12.32 18.33
N THR A 96 19.50 11.34 18.63
CA THR A 96 19.36 10.12 17.82
C THR A 96 18.77 10.43 16.44
N LEU A 97 17.85 11.38 16.35
CA LEU A 97 17.29 11.82 15.08
C LEU A 97 18.31 12.59 14.24
N ASP A 98 19.15 13.42 14.87
CA ASP A 98 20.28 14.12 14.21
C ASP A 98 21.24 13.11 13.58
N GLU A 99 21.61 12.06 14.32
CA GLU A 99 22.49 10.99 13.83
C GLU A 99 21.84 10.25 12.65
N LEU A 100 20.58 9.86 12.79
CA LEU A 100 19.85 9.15 11.73
C LEU A 100 19.74 9.99 10.45
N VAL A 101 19.36 11.26 10.55
CA VAL A 101 19.26 12.15 9.37
C VAL A 101 20.62 12.30 8.69
N GLY A 102 21.70 12.44 9.46
CA GLY A 102 23.07 12.46 8.93
C GLY A 102 23.40 11.15 8.18
N LYS A 103 23.00 9.99 8.70
CA LYS A 103 23.19 8.69 8.04
C LYS A 103 22.37 8.55 6.75
N LEU A 104 21.11 8.97 6.75
CA LEU A 104 20.28 8.96 5.54
C LEU A 104 20.90 9.83 4.45
N GLN A 105 21.36 11.03 4.80
CA GLN A 105 22.02 11.94 3.87
C GLN A 105 23.33 11.36 3.31
N GLN A 106 24.20 10.79 4.16
CA GLN A 106 25.44 10.12 3.75
C GLN A 106 25.19 8.96 2.79
N ASN A 107 24.07 8.24 2.95
CA ASN A 107 23.68 7.13 2.09
C ASN A 107 22.84 7.54 0.88
N GLN A 108 22.56 8.83 0.70
CA GLN A 108 21.71 9.38 -0.36
C GLN A 108 20.28 8.83 -0.32
N ILE A 109 19.77 8.55 0.88
CA ILE A 109 18.39 8.10 1.09
C ILE A 109 17.48 9.30 1.26
N LYS A 110 16.48 9.37 0.39
CA LYS A 110 15.37 10.34 0.45
C LYS A 110 14.38 9.91 1.52
N SER A 111 13.87 10.86 2.30
CA SER A 111 12.98 10.52 3.40
C SER A 111 11.71 11.35 3.44
N VAL A 112 10.64 10.70 3.87
CA VAL A 112 9.38 11.32 4.29
C VAL A 112 9.27 11.11 5.79
N PHE A 113 9.22 12.19 6.56
CA PHE A 113 8.99 12.08 8.00
C PHE A 113 7.56 12.50 8.32
N TYR A 114 6.88 11.74 9.19
CA TYR A 114 5.60 12.16 9.72
C TYR A 114 5.67 12.30 11.24
N LEU A 115 5.11 13.43 11.72
CA LEU A 115 4.93 13.64 13.14
C LEU A 115 3.54 13.16 13.54
N VAL A 116 3.46 12.30 14.54
CA VAL A 116 2.22 11.71 15.02
C VAL A 116 2.15 11.79 16.55
N GLY A 117 0.93 11.83 17.04
CA GLY A 117 0.66 11.90 18.46
C GLY A 117 0.85 13.29 19.04
N SER A 118 0.38 13.50 20.26
CA SER A 118 0.55 14.72 21.01
C SER A 118 1.45 14.51 22.21
N ALA A 119 2.38 15.44 22.43
CA ALA A 119 3.10 15.48 23.69
C ALA A 119 2.11 15.71 24.86
N ARG A 120 2.35 15.05 25.99
CA ARG A 120 1.41 15.01 27.12
C ARG A 120 0.99 16.40 27.62
N PHE A 121 1.88 17.38 27.62
CA PHE A 121 1.63 18.73 28.13
C PHE A 121 0.66 19.54 27.24
N ILE A 122 0.44 19.15 25.97
CA ILE A 122 -0.41 19.85 25.01
C ILE A 122 -1.59 19.00 24.52
N SER A 123 -1.61 17.71 24.83
CA SER A 123 -2.68 16.80 24.43
C SER A 123 -4.05 17.26 24.94
N SER A 124 -5.09 17.11 24.11
CA SER A 124 -6.48 17.33 24.51
C SER A 124 -7.07 16.17 25.33
N ALA A 125 -6.29 15.14 25.62
CA ALA A 125 -6.69 14.00 26.41
C ALA A 125 -7.26 14.36 27.79
N PRO A 126 -8.24 13.64 28.32
CA PRO A 126 -8.64 13.73 29.72
C PRO A 126 -7.45 13.47 30.66
N PRO A 127 -7.43 14.06 31.86
CA PRO A 127 -6.25 14.02 32.75
C PRO A 127 -5.74 12.61 33.09
N LEU A 128 -6.63 11.61 33.15
CA LEU A 128 -6.31 10.23 33.48
C LEU A 128 -6.26 9.30 32.25
N SER A 129 -6.20 9.83 31.05
CA SER A 129 -6.08 9.01 29.85
C SER A 129 -4.81 8.18 29.87
N MET A 130 -4.94 6.90 29.55
CA MET A 130 -3.79 5.99 29.33
C MET A 130 -3.08 6.24 27.99
N TYR A 131 -3.74 6.92 27.05
CA TYR A 131 -3.27 7.15 25.68
C TYR A 131 -3.31 8.64 25.30
N PRO A 132 -2.61 9.51 26.05
CA PRO A 132 -2.66 10.96 25.79
C PRO A 132 -2.09 11.35 24.42
N ASP A 133 -1.16 10.58 23.91
CA ASP A 133 -0.56 10.72 22.59
C ASP A 133 -1.55 10.50 21.44
N GLN A 134 -2.60 9.68 21.65
CA GLN A 134 -3.63 9.40 20.64
C GLN A 134 -4.72 10.47 20.52
N TYR A 135 -4.60 11.58 21.26
CA TYR A 135 -5.50 12.73 21.16
C TYR A 135 -4.82 13.87 20.40
N PRO A 136 -5.58 14.66 19.61
CA PRO A 136 -5.01 15.84 18.96
C PRO A 136 -4.50 16.85 19.99
N PRO A 137 -3.62 17.79 19.59
CA PRO A 137 -3.18 18.85 20.46
C PRO A 137 -4.34 19.83 20.75
N LYS A 138 -4.38 20.41 21.96
CA LYS A 138 -5.34 21.46 22.32
C LYS A 138 -5.24 22.69 21.44
N ASP A 139 -4.03 23.02 21.01
CA ASP A 139 -3.74 24.07 20.06
C ASP A 139 -2.96 23.49 18.87
N PRO A 140 -3.59 23.41 17.68
CA PRO A 140 -2.95 22.87 16.48
C PRO A 140 -1.74 23.71 16.02
N ASN A 141 -1.67 25.00 16.38
CA ASN A 141 -0.52 25.85 16.03
C ASN A 141 0.76 25.39 16.76
N VAL A 142 0.64 24.83 17.96
CA VAL A 142 1.81 24.27 18.66
C VAL A 142 2.39 23.08 17.88
N PHE A 143 1.55 22.19 17.37
CA PHE A 143 1.99 21.09 16.48
C PHE A 143 2.63 21.63 15.20
N ALA A 144 1.97 22.59 14.54
CA ALA A 144 2.47 23.23 13.32
C ALA A 144 3.87 23.85 13.53
N ASN A 145 4.08 24.56 14.64
CA ASN A 145 5.37 25.13 15.00
C ASN A 145 6.45 24.06 15.24
N ARG A 146 6.09 22.88 15.76
CA ARG A 146 7.03 21.76 15.92
C ARG A 146 7.42 21.16 14.58
N MET A 147 6.45 20.98 13.68
CA MET A 147 6.74 20.53 12.31
C MET A 147 7.65 21.52 11.57
N ALA A 148 7.39 22.82 11.69
CA ALA A 148 8.25 23.87 11.11
C ALA A 148 9.67 23.84 11.68
N LEU A 149 9.83 23.71 13.01
CA LEU A 149 11.12 23.58 13.68
C LEU A 149 11.90 22.36 13.17
N LEU A 150 11.24 21.19 13.08
CA LEU A 150 11.88 19.98 12.57
C LEU A 150 12.26 20.13 11.09
N SER A 151 11.42 20.75 10.28
CA SER A 151 11.69 21.02 8.87
C SER A 151 12.88 21.97 8.66
N GLN A 152 13.02 22.99 9.49
CA GLN A 152 14.20 23.89 9.47
C GLN A 152 15.47 23.17 9.91
N ARG A 153 15.38 22.32 10.94
CA ARG A 153 16.53 21.57 11.46
C ARG A 153 17.02 20.51 10.46
N TYR A 154 16.11 19.89 9.70
CA TYR A 154 16.39 18.78 8.79
C TYR A 154 16.05 19.11 7.33
N PRO A 155 16.78 20.04 6.69
CA PRO A 155 16.48 20.45 5.32
C PRO A 155 16.69 19.35 4.26
N SER A 156 17.41 18.27 4.61
CA SER A 156 17.60 17.10 3.75
C SER A 156 16.40 16.14 3.73
N VAL A 157 15.41 16.30 4.62
CA VAL A 157 14.14 15.56 4.56
C VAL A 157 13.34 16.06 3.36
N GLU A 158 12.91 15.13 2.49
CA GLU A 158 12.31 15.48 1.21
C GLU A 158 10.84 15.87 1.32
N ALA A 159 10.09 15.28 2.26
CA ALA A 159 8.69 15.61 2.48
C ALA A 159 8.28 15.44 3.95
N TRP A 160 7.28 16.19 4.37
CA TRP A 160 6.74 16.17 5.72
C TRP A 160 5.28 15.76 5.71
N GLN A 161 4.94 14.66 6.40
CA GLN A 161 3.57 14.19 6.50
C GLN A 161 2.97 14.60 7.85
N VAL A 162 1.74 15.13 7.80
CA VAL A 162 1.01 15.68 8.94
C VAL A 162 0.12 14.62 9.53
N TRP A 163 0.54 13.97 10.63
CA TRP A 163 -0.19 12.90 11.33
C TRP A 163 -0.22 11.56 10.59
N ASN A 164 -0.92 10.56 11.20
CA ASN A 164 -1.17 9.21 10.67
C ASN A 164 -2.59 8.77 11.03
N GLU A 165 -3.33 8.19 10.10
CA GLU A 165 -4.65 7.55 10.24
C GLU A 165 -5.62 8.24 11.21
N PRO A 166 -5.93 9.55 11.04
CA PRO A 166 -6.80 10.29 11.94
C PRO A 166 -8.27 9.84 11.90
N ASN A 167 -8.60 8.86 11.07
CA ASN A 167 -9.88 8.17 11.03
C ASN A 167 -9.93 6.91 11.90
N LEU A 168 -8.85 6.56 12.61
CA LEU A 168 -8.78 5.43 13.53
C LEU A 168 -8.60 5.86 14.99
N LEU A 169 -9.30 5.21 15.91
CA LEU A 169 -9.19 5.46 17.36
C LEU A 169 -7.79 5.24 17.93
N GLY A 170 -6.96 4.42 17.27
CA GLY A 170 -5.56 4.21 17.66
C GLY A 170 -4.67 5.44 17.45
N PHE A 171 -5.12 6.40 16.64
CA PHE A 171 -4.35 7.60 16.30
C PHE A 171 -5.10 8.91 16.56
N TRP A 172 -6.45 8.88 16.65
CA TRP A 172 -7.24 10.08 16.87
C TRP A 172 -8.44 9.79 17.79
N ARG A 173 -8.41 10.32 19.01
CA ARG A 173 -9.43 10.14 20.03
C ARG A 173 -10.15 11.44 20.38
N PRO A 174 -11.39 11.38 20.91
CA PRO A 174 -12.16 10.14 21.23
C PRO A 174 -12.88 9.53 20.01
N ALA A 175 -12.90 10.22 18.88
CA ALA A 175 -13.51 9.78 17.60
C ALA A 175 -12.85 10.53 16.45
N ALA A 176 -12.93 10.00 15.23
CA ALA A 176 -12.50 10.69 14.02
C ALA A 176 -13.18 12.07 13.93
N ASP A 177 -12.39 13.10 13.71
CA ASP A 177 -12.84 14.49 13.59
C ASP A 177 -12.27 15.11 12.30
N PRO A 178 -12.99 15.04 11.17
CA PRO A 178 -12.53 15.62 9.92
C PRO A 178 -12.24 17.12 9.97
N ALA A 179 -13.05 17.87 10.70
CA ALA A 179 -12.86 19.33 10.82
C ALA A 179 -11.62 19.65 11.65
N GLY A 180 -11.42 18.97 12.77
CA GLY A 180 -10.23 19.10 13.61
C GLY A 180 -8.96 18.71 12.84
N TYR A 181 -8.99 17.62 12.07
CA TYR A 181 -7.85 17.23 11.25
C TYR A 181 -7.62 18.19 10.07
N ALA A 182 -8.65 18.66 9.38
CA ALA A 182 -8.51 19.67 8.32
C ALA A 182 -7.87 20.96 8.83
N ASN A 183 -8.25 21.42 10.02
CA ASN A 183 -7.63 22.56 10.68
C ASN A 183 -6.15 22.29 11.01
N LEU A 184 -5.83 21.15 11.63
CA LEU A 184 -4.44 20.76 11.93
C LEU A 184 -3.59 20.73 10.65
N LEU A 185 -4.10 20.12 9.58
CA LEU A 185 -3.42 20.05 8.29
C LEU A 185 -3.18 21.44 7.69
N THR A 186 -4.20 22.32 7.75
CA THR A 186 -4.14 23.68 7.21
C THR A 186 -3.07 24.52 7.91
N VAL A 187 -3.12 24.62 9.23
CA VAL A 187 -2.14 25.46 9.98
C VAL A 187 -0.73 24.89 9.86
N THR A 188 -0.59 23.56 9.83
CA THR A 188 0.71 22.90 9.66
C THR A 188 1.28 23.10 8.26
N THR A 189 0.44 23.00 7.23
CA THR A 189 0.85 23.28 5.84
C THR A 189 1.38 24.70 5.70
N ASN A 190 0.67 25.68 6.27
CA ASN A 190 1.10 27.08 6.22
C ASN A 190 2.43 27.28 6.95
N ALA A 191 2.61 26.69 8.13
CA ALA A 191 3.86 26.79 8.90
C ALA A 191 5.05 26.14 8.18
N LEU A 192 4.86 24.95 7.59
CA LEU A 192 5.89 24.25 6.80
C LEU A 192 6.29 25.06 5.56
N ARG A 193 5.32 25.60 4.82
CA ARG A 193 5.59 26.41 3.63
C ARG A 193 6.25 27.75 3.94
N ALA A 194 6.00 28.32 5.10
CA ALA A 194 6.68 29.54 5.54
C ALA A 194 8.19 29.33 5.73
N VAL A 195 8.62 28.12 6.09
CA VAL A 195 10.03 27.78 6.33
C VAL A 195 10.70 27.05 5.16
N ASN A 196 9.97 26.19 4.45
CA ASN A 196 10.45 25.39 3.33
C ASN A 196 9.38 25.30 2.22
N PRO A 197 9.18 26.36 1.42
CA PRO A 197 8.07 26.45 0.46
C PRO A 197 8.12 25.41 -0.67
N SER A 198 9.29 24.85 -0.97
CA SER A 198 9.48 23.85 -2.04
C SER A 198 9.26 22.41 -1.60
N LYS A 199 9.22 22.14 -0.29
CA LYS A 199 9.07 20.76 0.21
C LYS A 199 7.60 20.33 0.17
N PRO A 200 7.29 19.13 -0.37
CA PRO A 200 5.95 18.59 -0.32
C PRO A 200 5.44 18.43 1.12
N VAL A 201 4.20 18.83 1.34
CA VAL A 201 3.46 18.51 2.56
C VAL A 201 2.50 17.38 2.22
N VAL A 202 2.53 16.31 3.00
CA VAL A 202 1.73 15.11 2.81
C VAL A 202 0.62 15.10 3.87
N ALA A 203 -0.63 14.98 3.45
CA ALA A 203 -1.73 14.69 4.36
C ALA A 203 -1.54 13.31 5.01
N ALA A 204 -2.14 13.09 6.17
CA ALA A 204 -2.07 11.79 6.84
C ALA A 204 -2.57 10.66 5.93
N GLY A 205 -1.89 9.51 5.98
CA GLY A 205 -2.38 8.29 5.34
C GLY A 205 -3.69 7.85 5.99
N MET A 206 -4.78 7.88 5.24
CA MET A 206 -6.08 7.46 5.76
C MET A 206 -6.20 5.93 5.68
N ALA A 207 -6.72 5.29 6.73
CA ALA A 207 -7.11 3.89 6.64
C ALA A 207 -8.29 3.79 5.65
N PHE A 208 -8.01 3.33 4.44
CA PHE A 208 -8.89 3.52 3.29
C PHE A 208 -10.25 2.82 3.42
N PHE A 209 -10.23 1.56 3.90
CA PHE A 209 -11.46 0.76 4.01
C PHE A 209 -12.23 1.01 5.32
N SER A 210 -11.78 1.96 6.16
CA SER A 210 -12.42 2.28 7.42
C SER A 210 -13.40 3.43 7.25
N GLU A 211 -14.66 3.17 7.50
CA GLU A 211 -15.71 4.18 7.57
C GLU A 211 -15.77 4.80 8.98
N MET A 212 -16.14 6.07 9.06
CA MET A 212 -16.44 6.72 10.31
C MET A 212 -17.82 6.25 10.84
N PRO A 213 -18.14 6.46 12.14
CA PRO A 213 -19.45 6.09 12.68
C PRO A 213 -20.65 6.71 11.94
N SER A 214 -20.43 7.78 11.18
CA SER A 214 -21.44 8.39 10.30
C SER A 214 -21.75 7.58 9.03
N GLY A 215 -20.96 6.54 8.72
CA GLY A 215 -21.00 5.84 7.43
C GLY A 215 -20.31 6.60 6.29
N GLN A 216 -19.72 7.76 6.57
CA GLN A 216 -18.99 8.58 5.62
C GLN A 216 -17.50 8.22 5.66
N THR A 217 -16.81 8.27 4.52
CA THR A 217 -15.36 8.14 4.50
C THR A 217 -14.69 9.45 4.95
N MET A 218 -13.48 9.35 5.47
CA MET A 218 -12.69 10.54 5.81
C MET A 218 -12.41 11.39 4.57
N PHE A 219 -12.24 10.79 3.39
CA PHE A 219 -12.01 11.50 2.13
C PHE A 219 -13.20 12.36 1.72
N ASP A 220 -14.43 11.83 1.81
CA ASP A 220 -15.63 12.59 1.49
C ASP A 220 -15.77 13.80 2.41
N ALA A 221 -15.53 13.61 3.72
CA ALA A 221 -15.58 14.69 4.69
C ALA A 221 -14.52 15.77 4.44
N LEU A 222 -13.27 15.38 4.16
CA LEU A 222 -12.18 16.31 3.84
C LEU A 222 -12.41 17.02 2.51
N GLY A 223 -12.97 16.33 1.53
CA GLY A 223 -13.39 16.91 0.24
C GLY A 223 -14.42 18.02 0.42
N ALA A 224 -15.45 17.78 1.24
CA ALA A 224 -16.48 18.76 1.58
C ALA A 224 -15.89 19.99 2.33
N LEU A 225 -14.79 19.82 3.07
CA LEU A 225 -14.06 20.89 3.75
C LEU A 225 -13.04 21.63 2.85
N GLY A 226 -12.94 21.25 1.57
CA GLY A 226 -12.09 21.93 0.59
C GLY A 226 -10.59 21.68 0.77
N VAL A 227 -10.18 20.60 1.44
CA VAL A 227 -8.77 20.29 1.75
C VAL A 227 -7.90 20.18 0.48
N ALA A 228 -8.47 19.82 -0.68
CA ALA A 228 -7.75 19.76 -1.96
C ALA A 228 -7.12 21.11 -2.34
N SER A 229 -7.74 22.24 -1.94
CA SER A 229 -7.21 23.60 -2.21
C SER A 229 -5.86 23.88 -1.51
N LEU A 230 -5.52 23.11 -0.50
CA LEU A 230 -4.20 23.20 0.16
C LEU A 230 -3.06 22.73 -0.74
N ASN A 231 -3.36 22.06 -1.86
CA ASN A 231 -2.35 21.47 -2.76
C ASN A 231 -1.29 20.64 -2.00
N THR A 232 -1.74 19.82 -1.09
CA THR A 232 -0.93 18.82 -0.39
C THR A 232 -0.95 17.50 -1.14
N VAL A 233 0.05 16.67 -0.92
CA VAL A 233 -0.01 15.26 -1.33
C VAL A 233 -1.12 14.57 -0.54
N MET A 234 -2.13 14.03 -1.19
CA MET A 234 -3.11 13.17 -0.53
C MET A 234 -2.57 11.75 -0.42
N SER A 235 -2.83 11.09 0.71
CA SER A 235 -2.32 9.74 0.92
C SER A 235 -3.27 8.84 1.67
N TYR A 236 -3.14 7.52 1.47
CA TYR A 236 -3.94 6.51 2.15
C TYR A 236 -3.24 5.15 2.24
N HIS A 237 -3.81 4.27 3.07
CA HIS A 237 -3.32 2.94 3.40
C HIS A 237 -4.31 1.86 2.94
N PRO A 238 -4.16 1.29 1.73
CA PRO A 238 -5.11 0.34 1.17
C PRO A 238 -4.80 -1.11 1.61
N TYR A 239 -4.84 -1.40 2.91
CA TYR A 239 -4.69 -2.76 3.41
C TYR A 239 -5.89 -3.63 3.05
N THR A 240 -5.64 -4.84 2.57
CA THR A 240 -6.66 -5.87 2.26
C THR A 240 -6.16 -7.26 2.63
N GLN A 241 -7.03 -8.27 2.63
CA GLN A 241 -6.66 -9.65 2.95
C GLN A 241 -5.82 -10.27 1.82
N LEU A 242 -6.20 -10.01 0.57
CA LEU A 242 -5.51 -10.49 -0.63
C LEU A 242 -5.04 -9.32 -1.50
N PRO A 243 -4.09 -9.52 -2.40
CA PRO A 243 -3.57 -8.47 -3.26
C PRO A 243 -4.64 -7.75 -4.10
N GLU A 244 -5.65 -8.45 -4.56
CA GLU A 244 -6.70 -7.94 -5.42
C GLU A 244 -7.90 -7.36 -4.65
N GLY A 245 -8.07 -7.74 -3.37
CA GLY A 245 -9.18 -7.33 -2.54
C GLY A 245 -9.29 -8.11 -1.24
N ASN A 246 -10.47 -8.09 -0.60
CA ASN A 246 -10.68 -8.75 0.69
C ASN A 246 -10.99 -10.25 0.56
N ASP A 247 -11.43 -10.70 -0.59
CA ASP A 247 -11.62 -12.12 -0.90
C ASP A 247 -11.42 -12.37 -2.41
N PRO A 248 -11.30 -13.66 -2.84
CA PRO A 248 -11.05 -14.00 -4.26
C PRO A 248 -12.17 -13.60 -5.24
N ALA A 249 -13.41 -13.45 -4.77
CA ALA A 249 -14.55 -13.06 -5.58
C ALA A 249 -14.76 -11.52 -5.58
N ASN A 250 -14.11 -10.82 -4.65
CA ASN A 250 -14.30 -9.40 -4.44
C ASN A 250 -13.00 -8.64 -4.73
N LEU A 251 -12.87 -8.11 -5.93
CA LEU A 251 -11.74 -7.31 -6.38
C LEU A 251 -11.80 -5.88 -5.87
N ASP A 252 -12.24 -5.68 -4.64
CA ASP A 252 -12.58 -4.38 -4.08
C ASP A 252 -11.38 -3.44 -3.93
N PHE A 253 -10.16 -3.96 -3.79
CA PHE A 253 -8.97 -3.10 -3.85
C PHE A 253 -8.87 -2.40 -5.21
N ILE A 254 -8.97 -3.15 -6.30
CA ILE A 254 -8.84 -2.59 -7.65
C ILE A 254 -9.97 -1.59 -7.93
N ALA A 255 -11.22 -2.00 -7.70
CA ALA A 255 -12.38 -1.18 -7.97
C ALA A 255 -12.42 0.10 -7.11
N LYS A 256 -12.32 -0.04 -5.78
CA LYS A 256 -12.40 1.10 -4.86
C LYS A 256 -11.20 2.04 -4.99
N THR A 257 -9.99 1.51 -5.19
CA THR A 257 -8.80 2.34 -5.39
C THR A 257 -8.89 3.13 -6.70
N THR A 258 -9.34 2.49 -7.79
CA THR A 258 -9.54 3.19 -9.06
C THR A 258 -10.59 4.29 -8.91
N GLN A 259 -11.73 4.00 -8.29
CA GLN A 259 -12.79 4.97 -8.04
C GLN A 259 -12.30 6.13 -7.16
N LEU A 260 -11.61 5.85 -6.05
CA LEU A 260 -11.09 6.88 -5.16
C LEU A 260 -10.07 7.78 -5.86
N ASN A 261 -9.10 7.18 -6.57
CA ASN A 261 -8.08 7.95 -7.27
C ASN A 261 -8.69 8.89 -8.30
N GLN A 262 -9.66 8.39 -9.08
CA GLN A 262 -10.41 9.22 -10.03
C GLN A 262 -11.17 10.35 -9.33
N ALA A 263 -11.88 10.06 -8.25
CA ALA A 263 -12.62 11.07 -7.49
C ALA A 263 -11.69 12.15 -6.90
N LEU A 264 -10.54 11.76 -6.34
CA LEU A 264 -9.55 12.69 -5.80
C LEU A 264 -8.95 13.57 -6.90
N ARG A 265 -8.59 12.99 -8.07
CA ARG A 265 -8.08 13.77 -9.22
C ARG A 265 -9.14 14.77 -9.74
N HIS A 266 -10.38 14.34 -9.91
CA HIS A 266 -11.49 15.24 -10.28
C HIS A 266 -11.73 16.32 -9.22
N GLY A 267 -11.51 16.02 -7.96
CA GLY A 267 -11.56 16.98 -6.84
C GLY A 267 -10.37 17.94 -6.77
N GLY A 268 -9.42 17.90 -7.71
CA GLY A 268 -8.28 18.81 -7.78
C GLY A 268 -7.02 18.33 -7.04
N VAL A 269 -6.94 17.06 -6.64
CA VAL A 269 -5.74 16.48 -6.04
C VAL A 269 -4.68 16.24 -7.11
N ASN A 270 -3.57 16.96 -7.04
CA ASN A 270 -2.47 16.87 -8.02
C ASN A 270 -1.50 15.71 -7.75
N THR A 271 -1.33 15.32 -6.49
CA THR A 271 -0.37 14.28 -6.11
C THR A 271 -1.00 13.29 -5.13
N LEU A 272 -0.88 12.00 -5.43
CA LEU A 272 -1.54 10.93 -4.71
C LEU A 272 -0.56 9.81 -4.37
N TRP A 273 -0.40 9.52 -3.06
CA TRP A 273 0.49 8.48 -2.56
C TRP A 273 -0.27 7.38 -1.83
N SER A 274 0.24 6.16 -1.88
CA SER A 274 -0.06 5.14 -0.88
C SER A 274 1.10 5.10 0.11
N THR A 275 0.88 5.58 1.33
CA THR A 275 1.97 5.71 2.32
C THR A 275 2.15 4.48 3.20
N GLU A 276 1.24 3.52 3.14
CA GLU A 276 1.42 2.17 3.69
C GLU A 276 0.60 1.14 2.92
N TRP A 277 1.16 -0.04 2.74
CA TRP A 277 0.51 -1.27 2.29
C TRP A 277 1.42 -2.46 2.57
N GLY A 278 0.89 -3.64 2.79
CA GLY A 278 1.68 -4.83 3.07
C GLY A 278 0.90 -5.90 3.82
N TRP A 279 1.57 -6.99 4.16
CA TRP A 279 1.02 -8.13 4.90
C TRP A 279 1.99 -8.61 5.96
N SER A 280 1.45 -8.91 7.14
CA SER A 280 2.19 -9.46 8.25
C SER A 280 2.20 -10.99 8.23
N THR A 281 3.33 -11.58 8.57
CA THR A 281 3.49 -13.03 8.78
C THR A 281 3.42 -13.41 10.25
N TYR A 282 2.67 -12.63 11.03
CA TYR A 282 2.54 -12.84 12.47
C TYR A 282 2.01 -14.23 12.83
N LYS A 283 2.32 -14.65 14.05
CA LYS A 283 1.79 -15.88 14.66
C LYS A 283 1.08 -15.52 15.95
N GLY A 284 -0.16 -15.95 16.09
CA GLY A 284 -0.96 -15.63 17.27
C GLY A 284 -2.46 -15.71 16.99
N PRO A 285 -3.29 -15.17 17.88
CA PRO A 285 -4.72 -15.03 17.63
C PRO A 285 -4.98 -14.21 16.37
N LYS A 286 -6.04 -14.57 15.61
CA LYS A 286 -6.44 -13.81 14.42
C LYS A 286 -6.74 -12.37 14.81
N ASP A 287 -6.19 -11.44 14.06
CA ASP A 287 -6.39 -10.00 14.14
C ASP A 287 -7.11 -9.51 12.86
N ALA A 288 -7.05 -8.24 12.56
CA ALA A 288 -7.64 -7.63 11.36
C ALA A 288 -7.15 -8.24 10.03
N GLN A 289 -5.96 -8.83 10.02
CA GLN A 289 -5.40 -9.57 8.88
C GLN A 289 -5.43 -11.07 9.14
N ASP A 290 -5.66 -11.86 8.08
CA ASP A 290 -5.51 -13.32 8.15
C ASP A 290 -4.05 -13.72 8.38
N ILE A 291 -3.85 -14.86 9.07
CA ILE A 291 -2.52 -15.42 9.29
C ILE A 291 -2.04 -16.04 7.97
N ILE A 292 -0.90 -15.56 7.48
CA ILE A 292 -0.31 -16.02 6.24
C ILE A 292 1.12 -16.54 6.44
N THR A 293 1.60 -17.32 5.48
CA THR A 293 2.98 -17.82 5.46
C THR A 293 3.95 -16.77 4.91
N LEU A 294 5.25 -16.96 5.15
CA LEU A 294 6.30 -16.15 4.53
C LEU A 294 6.24 -16.19 2.99
N GLN A 295 5.84 -17.34 2.43
CA GLN A 295 5.73 -17.50 0.99
C GLN A 295 4.51 -16.76 0.43
N ALA A 296 3.40 -16.77 1.16
CA ALA A 296 2.21 -15.98 0.81
C ALA A 296 2.50 -14.46 0.86
N GLN A 297 3.24 -14.00 1.88
CA GLN A 297 3.69 -12.61 1.93
C GLN A 297 4.49 -12.22 0.68
N ALA A 298 5.42 -13.08 0.26
CA ALA A 298 6.24 -12.84 -0.92
C ALA A 298 5.39 -12.73 -2.19
N ASP A 299 4.46 -13.66 -2.40
CA ASP A 299 3.52 -13.64 -3.53
C ASP A 299 2.61 -12.40 -3.50
N TYR A 300 2.02 -12.10 -2.35
CA TYR A 300 1.10 -10.98 -2.20
C TYR A 300 1.76 -9.63 -2.49
N VAL A 301 2.99 -9.44 -2.02
CA VAL A 301 3.72 -8.19 -2.24
C VAL A 301 4.03 -7.97 -3.72
N VAL A 302 4.51 -8.97 -4.46
CA VAL A 302 4.84 -8.78 -5.88
C VAL A 302 3.60 -8.64 -6.76
N ARG A 303 2.48 -9.34 -6.45
CA ARG A 303 1.20 -9.14 -7.16
C ARG A 303 0.64 -7.74 -6.90
N ARG A 304 0.61 -7.30 -5.64
CA ARG A 304 0.13 -5.95 -5.30
C ARG A 304 1.00 -4.87 -5.94
N LEU A 305 2.32 -5.07 -5.99
CA LEU A 305 3.24 -4.14 -6.62
C LEU A 305 2.96 -4.02 -8.14
N ALA A 306 2.72 -5.15 -8.80
CA ALA A 306 2.32 -5.16 -10.21
C ALA A 306 1.00 -4.42 -10.43
N LEU A 307 -0.02 -4.64 -9.59
CA LEU A 307 -1.29 -3.90 -9.67
C LEU A 307 -1.09 -2.40 -9.45
N MET A 308 -0.41 -2.00 -8.38
CA MET A 308 -0.24 -0.58 -8.03
C MET A 308 0.62 0.16 -9.05
N SER A 309 1.54 -0.51 -9.75
CA SER A 309 2.31 0.10 -10.83
C SER A 309 1.42 0.52 -12.00
N ALA A 310 0.34 -0.20 -12.26
CA ALA A 310 -0.63 0.12 -13.33
C ALA A 310 -1.74 1.08 -12.87
N MET A 311 -1.84 1.36 -11.58
CA MET A 311 -2.86 2.26 -11.02
C MET A 311 -2.32 3.69 -10.90
N ASP A 312 -3.22 4.67 -10.76
CA ASP A 312 -2.85 6.08 -10.66
C ASP A 312 -2.32 6.47 -9.27
N PHE A 313 -1.10 6.04 -8.97
CA PHE A 313 -0.30 6.54 -7.85
C PHE A 313 0.93 7.30 -8.34
N ASP A 314 1.36 8.33 -7.61
CA ASP A 314 2.62 9.01 -7.88
C ASP A 314 3.78 8.42 -7.08
N LYS A 315 3.48 7.82 -5.92
CA LYS A 315 4.44 7.10 -5.08
C LYS A 315 3.72 6.12 -4.16
N ILE A 316 4.38 5.00 -3.86
CA ILE A 316 3.87 3.99 -2.91
C ILE A 316 4.94 3.61 -1.90
N PHE A 317 4.55 3.32 -0.65
CA PHE A 317 5.47 2.89 0.41
C PHE A 317 5.03 1.56 0.99
N LEU A 318 5.86 0.53 0.82
CA LEU A 318 5.63 -0.78 1.41
C LEU A 318 5.84 -0.72 2.94
N PHE A 319 4.96 -1.28 3.71
CA PHE A 319 5.10 -1.48 5.15
C PHE A 319 5.50 -2.93 5.43
N THR A 320 6.75 -3.25 5.87
CA THR A 320 7.83 -2.35 6.28
C THR A 320 9.22 -2.97 5.95
N LEU A 321 10.31 -2.25 6.16
CA LEU A 321 11.66 -2.73 5.80
C LEU A 321 12.12 -3.90 6.67
N SER A 322 11.90 -3.85 7.98
CA SER A 322 12.36 -4.89 8.93
C SER A 322 11.25 -5.26 9.91
N ASP A 323 11.21 -6.51 10.32
CA ASP A 323 10.40 -6.93 11.45
C ASP A 323 10.76 -6.12 12.71
N LEU A 324 9.79 -5.91 13.59
CA LEU A 324 9.91 -5.10 14.80
C LEU A 324 10.00 -5.99 16.05
N ASP A 325 10.45 -5.42 17.15
CA ASP A 325 10.53 -6.10 18.43
C ASP A 325 9.20 -6.09 19.21
N GLN A 326 9.24 -6.56 20.44
CA GLN A 326 8.08 -6.73 21.31
C GLN A 326 7.36 -5.42 21.71
N ARG A 327 7.90 -4.25 21.39
CA ARG A 327 7.24 -2.95 21.58
C ARG A 327 6.07 -2.76 20.61
N ALA A 328 6.14 -3.36 19.44
CA ALA A 328 5.05 -3.38 18.47
C ALA A 328 3.97 -4.41 18.84
N SER A 329 2.75 -4.24 18.31
CA SER A 329 1.69 -5.25 18.43
C SER A 329 2.11 -6.57 17.80
N VAL A 330 1.46 -7.68 18.18
CA VAL A 330 1.81 -9.01 17.66
C VAL A 330 1.78 -9.02 16.13
N ARG A 331 0.77 -8.39 15.52
CA ARG A 331 0.66 -8.29 14.07
C ARG A 331 1.76 -7.41 13.48
N ASP A 332 1.99 -6.24 14.07
CA ASP A 332 2.90 -5.24 13.49
C ASP A 332 4.37 -5.65 13.53
N ARG A 333 4.72 -6.64 14.35
CA ARG A 333 6.09 -7.18 14.43
C ARG A 333 6.59 -7.86 13.16
N SER A 334 5.72 -8.31 12.26
CA SER A 334 6.09 -9.28 11.23
C SER A 334 5.79 -8.85 9.79
N TYR A 335 5.67 -7.56 9.54
CA TYR A 335 5.50 -7.01 8.19
C TYR A 335 6.80 -6.90 7.36
N GLY A 336 7.96 -7.05 8.01
CA GLY A 336 9.26 -6.76 7.41
C GLY A 336 9.55 -7.52 6.11
N LEU A 337 10.31 -6.86 5.23
CA LEU A 337 11.07 -7.50 4.16
C LEU A 337 12.26 -8.28 4.73
N LEU A 338 12.81 -7.78 5.83
CA LEU A 338 13.89 -8.38 6.62
C LEU A 338 13.32 -8.89 7.95
N ASP A 339 13.95 -9.90 8.51
CA ASP A 339 13.70 -10.28 9.90
C ASP A 339 14.27 -9.24 10.88
N ILE A 340 14.05 -9.45 12.17
CA ILE A 340 14.54 -8.54 13.23
C ILE A 340 16.06 -8.40 13.25
N ASP A 341 16.79 -9.40 12.75
CA ASP A 341 18.25 -9.43 12.68
C ASP A 341 18.81 -8.95 11.33
N THR A 342 17.94 -8.38 10.48
CA THR A 342 18.25 -7.83 9.15
C THR A 342 18.57 -8.88 8.08
N ASN A 343 18.20 -10.15 8.30
CA ASN A 343 18.31 -11.16 7.27
C ASN A 343 17.13 -11.05 6.29
N PRO A 344 17.36 -11.25 4.99
CA PRO A 344 16.31 -11.25 4.00
C PRO A 344 15.25 -12.34 4.24
N LYS A 345 13.98 -11.97 4.30
CA LYS A 345 12.85 -12.90 4.24
C LYS A 345 12.56 -13.26 2.77
N PRO A 346 11.77 -14.31 2.47
CA PRO A 346 11.38 -14.67 1.09
C PRO A 346 10.82 -13.50 0.29
N VAL A 347 10.07 -12.61 0.92
CA VAL A 347 9.51 -11.40 0.29
C VAL A 347 10.58 -10.43 -0.21
N TYR A 348 11.70 -10.28 0.50
CA TYR A 348 12.83 -9.47 0.04
C TYR A 348 13.43 -10.03 -1.26
N THR A 349 13.64 -11.35 -1.29
CA THR A 349 14.19 -12.03 -2.47
C THR A 349 13.25 -11.93 -3.66
N ALA A 350 11.94 -12.16 -3.45
CA ALA A 350 10.94 -12.04 -4.50
C ALA A 350 10.85 -10.62 -5.05
N LEU A 351 10.88 -9.60 -4.17
CA LEU A 351 10.89 -8.19 -4.57
C LEU A 351 12.15 -7.86 -5.39
N LYS A 352 13.32 -8.34 -4.94
CA LYS A 352 14.57 -8.13 -5.69
C LYS A 352 14.48 -8.73 -7.09
N ASN A 353 14.07 -9.98 -7.21
CA ASN A 353 13.90 -10.66 -8.49
C ASN A 353 12.90 -9.93 -9.41
N PHE A 354 11.80 -9.44 -8.85
CA PHE A 354 10.81 -8.64 -9.58
C PHE A 354 11.43 -7.34 -10.13
N LEU A 355 12.15 -6.58 -9.29
CA LEU A 355 12.79 -5.33 -9.70
C LEU A 355 13.92 -5.57 -10.73
N ASP A 356 14.73 -6.61 -10.55
CA ASP A 356 15.80 -6.97 -11.50
C ASP A 356 15.24 -7.28 -12.90
N VAL A 357 14.13 -8.04 -12.98
CA VAL A 357 13.51 -8.39 -14.26
C VAL A 357 12.73 -7.24 -14.88
N SER A 358 12.11 -6.40 -14.06
CA SER A 358 11.40 -5.20 -14.53
C SER A 358 12.35 -4.17 -15.10
N GLY A 359 13.60 -4.14 -14.62
CA GLY A 359 14.54 -3.07 -14.93
C GLY A 359 14.19 -1.77 -14.22
N PRO A 360 14.99 -0.70 -14.37
CA PRO A 360 14.86 0.52 -13.59
C PRO A 360 13.59 1.33 -13.92
N THR A 361 13.09 1.20 -15.16
CA THR A 361 11.98 2.00 -15.67
C THR A 361 11.05 1.17 -16.52
N LEU A 362 9.75 1.37 -16.35
CA LEU A 362 8.68 0.80 -17.14
C LEU A 362 7.85 1.91 -17.78
N THR A 363 7.63 1.85 -19.09
CA THR A 363 6.66 2.69 -19.78
C THR A 363 5.41 1.89 -20.12
N PRO A 364 4.20 2.50 -20.11
CA PRO A 364 2.97 1.80 -20.45
C PRO A 364 3.09 1.07 -21.79
N GLY A 365 2.66 -0.17 -21.82
CA GLY A 365 2.63 -1.04 -22.98
C GLY A 365 1.37 -1.87 -23.02
N ASP A 366 1.14 -2.58 -24.11
CA ASP A 366 0.04 -3.52 -24.20
C ASP A 366 0.53 -4.93 -23.86
N PRO A 367 -0.32 -5.79 -23.26
CA PRO A 367 -0.01 -7.20 -23.12
C PRO A 367 0.09 -7.86 -24.50
N PRO A 368 0.71 -9.05 -24.61
CA PRO A 368 0.77 -9.76 -25.89
C PRO A 368 -0.63 -10.14 -26.37
N VAL A 369 -0.82 -10.16 -27.67
CA VAL A 369 -2.06 -10.67 -28.28
C VAL A 369 -2.16 -12.16 -27.99
N ALA A 370 -3.30 -12.60 -27.46
CA ALA A 370 -3.59 -13.99 -27.16
C ALA A 370 -4.90 -14.41 -27.83
N ASP A 371 -4.98 -15.64 -28.30
CA ASP A 371 -6.20 -16.26 -28.82
C ASP A 371 -6.80 -17.29 -27.84
N GLN A 372 -6.05 -17.63 -26.78
CA GLN A 372 -6.52 -18.44 -25.66
C GLN A 372 -5.97 -17.87 -24.36
N LEU A 373 -6.86 -17.59 -23.40
CA LEU A 373 -6.54 -17.11 -22.07
C LEU A 373 -7.32 -17.92 -21.02
N PRO A 374 -6.76 -18.16 -19.83
CA PRO A 374 -7.52 -18.75 -18.73
C PRO A 374 -8.45 -17.69 -18.10
N ASP A 375 -9.53 -18.18 -17.47
CA ASP A 375 -10.48 -17.35 -16.73
C ASP A 375 -9.80 -16.62 -15.57
N GLY A 376 -10.30 -15.41 -15.26
CA GLY A 376 -9.81 -14.59 -14.16
C GLY A 376 -8.33 -14.19 -14.28
N LEU A 377 -7.82 -14.10 -15.50
CA LEU A 377 -6.44 -13.69 -15.76
C LEU A 377 -6.26 -12.22 -15.42
N PHE A 378 -5.29 -11.91 -14.55
CA PHE A 378 -4.73 -10.58 -14.42
C PHE A 378 -3.64 -10.38 -15.46
N SER A 379 -3.67 -9.26 -16.17
CA SER A 379 -2.84 -9.00 -17.34
C SER A 379 -2.42 -7.53 -17.39
N ILE A 380 -1.10 -7.27 -17.34
CA ILE A 380 -0.54 -5.92 -17.36
C ILE A 380 0.66 -5.88 -18.30
N GLY A 381 0.59 -5.05 -19.34
CA GLY A 381 1.66 -4.90 -20.32
C GLY A 381 2.53 -3.68 -20.04
N TRP A 382 3.84 -3.84 -20.21
CA TRP A 382 4.85 -2.80 -20.05
C TRP A 382 5.92 -2.86 -21.15
N THR A 383 6.66 -1.77 -21.30
CA THR A 383 7.90 -1.71 -22.07
C THR A 383 9.03 -1.29 -21.13
N ARG A 384 10.13 -2.05 -21.10
CA ARG A 384 11.33 -1.74 -20.33
C ARG A 384 12.13 -0.60 -20.99
N ALA A 385 13.04 0.00 -20.20
CA ALA A 385 13.96 1.02 -20.71
C ALA A 385 14.86 0.55 -21.88
N ASP A 386 15.13 -0.75 -21.99
CA ASP A 386 15.90 -1.34 -23.09
C ASP A 386 15.05 -1.67 -24.34
N GLY A 387 13.76 -1.29 -24.32
CA GLY A 387 12.82 -1.48 -25.44
C GLY A 387 12.08 -2.82 -25.43
N ARG A 388 12.53 -3.79 -24.65
CA ARG A 388 11.86 -5.09 -24.56
C ARG A 388 10.50 -4.97 -23.91
N LYS A 389 9.58 -5.86 -24.31
CA LYS A 389 8.22 -5.93 -23.81
C LYS A 389 8.15 -6.82 -22.58
N LEU A 390 7.30 -6.44 -21.62
CA LEU A 390 7.00 -7.19 -20.42
C LEU A 390 5.52 -7.42 -20.28
N TRP A 391 5.16 -8.64 -19.86
CA TRP A 391 3.81 -8.99 -19.47
C TRP A 391 3.81 -9.56 -18.05
N PHE A 392 3.13 -8.86 -17.13
CA PHE A 392 2.83 -9.35 -15.78
C PHE A 392 1.49 -10.06 -15.81
N PHE A 393 1.45 -11.31 -15.36
CA PHE A 393 0.21 -12.10 -15.44
C PHE A 393 0.13 -13.19 -14.37
N TRP A 394 -1.08 -13.49 -13.95
CA TRP A 394 -1.44 -14.60 -13.04
C TRP A 394 -2.94 -14.86 -13.11
N SER A 395 -3.39 -16.04 -12.71
CA SER A 395 -4.79 -16.38 -12.47
C SER A 395 -4.90 -17.36 -11.33
N ALA A 396 -5.81 -17.12 -10.38
CA ALA A 396 -6.08 -18.04 -9.28
C ALA A 396 -6.50 -19.43 -9.76
N GLN A 397 -7.09 -19.53 -10.95
CA GLN A 397 -7.54 -20.78 -11.55
C GLN A 397 -6.42 -21.52 -12.28
N GLY A 398 -5.33 -20.84 -12.62
CA GLY A 398 -4.27 -21.38 -13.45
C GLY A 398 -4.72 -21.64 -14.88
N GLY A 399 -3.90 -22.35 -15.64
CA GLY A 399 -4.20 -22.72 -17.03
C GLY A 399 -3.05 -22.46 -17.99
N ASN A 400 -3.34 -22.17 -19.25
CA ASN A 400 -2.37 -21.79 -20.26
C ASN A 400 -2.85 -20.56 -21.04
N ALA A 401 -1.91 -19.74 -21.48
CA ALA A 401 -2.16 -18.69 -22.48
C ALA A 401 -1.46 -19.05 -23.78
N HIS A 402 -2.15 -18.92 -24.91
CA HIS A 402 -1.57 -19.09 -26.24
C HIS A 402 -1.39 -17.73 -26.93
N LEU A 403 -0.18 -17.47 -27.39
CA LEU A 403 0.30 -16.18 -27.91
C LEU A 403 0.78 -16.37 -29.35
N PRO A 404 -0.12 -16.32 -30.36
CA PRO A 404 0.19 -16.70 -31.74
C PRO A 404 1.24 -15.79 -32.40
N GLY A 405 1.39 -14.56 -31.93
CA GLY A 405 2.35 -13.59 -32.47
C GLY A 405 3.78 -13.70 -31.94
N LEU A 406 4.05 -14.59 -30.98
CA LEU A 406 5.36 -14.74 -30.34
C LEU A 406 5.99 -16.09 -30.66
N ALA A 407 7.22 -16.07 -31.20
CA ALA A 407 7.99 -17.28 -31.46
C ALA A 407 8.92 -17.65 -30.29
N SER A 408 9.40 -16.67 -29.53
CA SER A 408 10.30 -16.88 -28.39
C SER A 408 10.15 -15.79 -27.33
N ALA A 409 10.37 -16.14 -26.07
CA ALA A 409 10.37 -15.25 -24.93
C ALA A 409 11.13 -15.88 -23.76
N THR A 410 11.31 -15.14 -22.68
CA THR A 410 11.78 -15.69 -21.40
C THR A 410 10.69 -15.54 -20.34
N LEU A 411 10.32 -16.65 -19.72
CA LEU A 411 9.37 -16.71 -18.62
C LEU A 411 10.11 -16.66 -17.28
N TYR A 412 9.72 -15.71 -16.43
CA TYR A 412 10.29 -15.49 -15.09
C TYR A 412 9.26 -15.83 -14.01
N ASP A 413 9.74 -16.48 -12.93
CA ASP A 413 8.99 -16.65 -11.68
C ASP A 413 9.74 -15.87 -10.57
N PRO A 414 9.30 -14.66 -10.19
CA PRO A 414 10.02 -13.85 -9.21
C PRO A 414 10.07 -14.48 -7.82
N LEU A 415 9.09 -15.33 -7.45
CA LEU A 415 9.12 -16.02 -6.15
C LEU A 415 10.27 -17.02 -6.03
N ARG A 416 10.64 -17.65 -7.15
CA ARG A 416 11.70 -18.67 -7.21
C ARG A 416 13.01 -18.14 -7.79
N GLY A 417 13.00 -16.95 -8.37
CA GLY A 417 14.14 -16.40 -9.10
C GLY A 417 14.49 -17.22 -10.35
N THR A 418 13.54 -18.01 -10.88
CA THR A 418 13.80 -18.84 -12.06
C THR A 418 13.48 -18.09 -13.34
N GLN A 419 14.27 -18.36 -14.37
CA GLN A 419 14.04 -17.90 -15.74
C GLN A 419 14.11 -19.08 -16.69
N THR A 420 13.13 -19.19 -17.57
CA THR A 420 12.98 -20.31 -18.50
C THR A 420 12.79 -19.76 -19.90
N PRO A 421 13.70 -20.02 -20.85
CA PRO A 421 13.44 -19.74 -22.26
C PRO A 421 12.25 -20.56 -22.74
N VAL A 422 11.34 -19.93 -23.47
CA VAL A 422 10.17 -20.56 -24.07
C VAL A 422 10.15 -20.24 -25.56
N SER A 423 9.82 -21.23 -26.38
CA SER A 423 9.75 -21.09 -27.84
C SER A 423 8.64 -21.97 -28.44
N GLY A 424 8.11 -21.55 -29.58
CA GLY A 424 7.08 -22.30 -30.29
C GLY A 424 7.06 -21.96 -31.77
N THR A 425 6.72 -22.93 -32.63
CA THR A 425 6.71 -22.79 -34.09
C THR A 425 5.42 -22.15 -34.63
N SER A 426 4.32 -22.26 -33.87
CA SER A 426 2.99 -21.71 -34.22
C SER A 426 2.48 -20.72 -33.17
N GLY A 427 3.40 -20.08 -32.45
CA GLY A 427 3.13 -19.23 -31.28
C GLY A 427 3.62 -19.85 -29.98
N LEU A 428 3.60 -19.07 -28.89
CA LEU A 428 3.99 -19.54 -27.57
C LEU A 428 2.76 -20.03 -26.79
N THR A 429 2.89 -21.16 -26.11
CA THR A 429 1.98 -21.56 -25.05
C THR A 429 2.73 -21.43 -23.73
N VAL A 430 2.25 -20.55 -22.85
CA VAL A 430 2.85 -20.32 -21.53
C VAL A 430 1.91 -20.75 -20.42
N PRO A 431 2.42 -21.46 -19.38
CA PRO A 431 1.61 -21.83 -18.23
C PRO A 431 1.26 -20.58 -17.42
N VAL A 432 0.02 -20.45 -17.01
CA VAL A 432 -0.47 -19.44 -16.09
C VAL A 432 -0.63 -20.08 -14.72
N LYS A 433 -0.08 -19.44 -13.69
CA LYS A 433 -0.14 -19.89 -12.30
C LYS A 433 -0.89 -18.90 -11.42
N SER A 434 -1.17 -19.28 -10.18
CA SER A 434 -1.79 -18.41 -9.18
C SER A 434 -0.85 -17.35 -8.63
N ASN A 435 0.47 -17.54 -8.75
CA ASN A 435 1.45 -16.51 -8.41
C ASN A 435 1.84 -15.68 -9.65
N LEU A 436 2.32 -14.47 -9.41
CA LEU A 436 2.82 -13.60 -10.48
C LEU A 436 3.88 -14.30 -11.33
N GLN A 437 3.72 -14.19 -12.61
CA GLN A 437 4.70 -14.56 -13.63
C GLN A 437 4.99 -13.37 -14.53
N ILE A 438 6.18 -13.33 -15.10
CA ILE A 438 6.63 -12.27 -15.99
C ILE A 438 7.13 -12.88 -17.28
N LEU A 439 6.55 -12.49 -18.42
CA LEU A 439 7.08 -12.82 -19.74
C LEU A 439 7.86 -11.64 -20.29
N LEU A 440 9.05 -11.88 -20.79
CA LEU A 440 9.91 -10.87 -21.42
C LEU A 440 10.26 -11.29 -22.85
N TRP A 441 10.04 -10.37 -23.83
CA TRP A 441 10.36 -10.58 -25.24
C TRP A 441 10.79 -9.28 -25.91
N ASP A 442 11.31 -9.38 -27.13
CA ASP A 442 11.78 -8.26 -27.97
C ASP A 442 10.64 -7.52 -28.68
#